data_b196f92f9a3ae59b81e8757a1b7aa431
#
_entry.id   b196f92f9a3ae59b81e8757a1b7aa431
#
_cell.length_a   1.000
_cell.length_b   1.000
_cell.length_c   1.000
_cell.angle_alpha   90.00
_cell.angle_beta   90.00
_cell.angle_gamma   90.00
#
_symmetry.space_group_name_H-M   'P 1'
#
loop_
_entity.id
_entity.type
_entity.pdbx_description
1 polymer ?
#
loop_
_entity_poly.entity_id
_entity_poly.type
_entity_poly.pdbx_seq_one_letter_code
_entity_poly.pdbx_strand_id
1 'polypeptide(L)'
;MAHAIWSGAINFGLVTIPVKLQTAIRTNDLRFNFLHKTDQGRIQNVRRCSVDGEEVAYTDLVRGYEYEKGRYVIVNDEDFERINPEATQSVDIVQFVDLGEINPMFFDKPYYLEPEKRGRHAYALLREALKESGKVGIAKVVIRSREHLAALKPNGDALVLELMHFADEIVDQSTLEFPASEKPHENEMKVARLLIDTMTEAFDAAKFRDNYREQVLAMIEARVAGQEIPEAAPQSTRQDNVVNLMDVLQKSLEESKKQRSAAGASAKSDEAKPKKAPARRKKSAA
;
A
#
# COMPACT_ATOMS: atom_id res chain seq x y z
N MET A 1 -14.69 9.95 -12.22
CA MET A 1 -13.50 9.97 -13.09
C MET A 1 -12.27 10.16 -12.18
N ALA A 2 -11.21 9.37 -12.36
CA ALA A 2 -9.99 9.58 -11.62
C ALA A 2 -9.35 10.90 -12.11
N HIS A 3 -9.04 11.81 -11.20
CA HIS A 3 -8.33 13.03 -11.53
C HIS A 3 -6.83 12.73 -11.56
N ALA A 4 -6.16 13.12 -12.67
CA ALA A 4 -4.72 13.04 -12.76
C ALA A 4 -4.08 13.95 -11.69
N ILE A 5 -3.14 13.40 -10.93
CA ILE A 5 -2.43 14.13 -9.86
C ILE A 5 -1.33 15.01 -10.48
N TRP A 6 -0.79 14.56 -11.62
CA TRP A 6 0.32 15.15 -12.30
C TRP A 6 0.28 14.77 -13.80
N SER A 7 0.77 15.64 -14.66
CA SER A 7 0.90 15.38 -16.10
C SER A 7 2.32 15.74 -16.52
N GLY A 8 2.91 14.93 -17.38
CA GLY A 8 4.28 15.11 -17.81
C GLY A 8 4.68 14.05 -18.84
N ALA A 9 5.94 13.70 -18.89
CA ALA A 9 6.44 12.73 -19.85
C ALA A 9 7.47 11.77 -19.23
N ILE A 10 7.51 10.53 -19.72
CA ILE A 10 8.64 9.61 -19.46
C ILE A 10 9.72 9.91 -20.50
N ASN A 11 10.93 10.18 -20.05
CA ASN A 11 12.09 10.32 -20.90
C ASN A 11 12.93 9.03 -20.84
N PHE A 12 13.13 8.45 -22.00
CA PHE A 12 13.93 7.25 -22.22
C PHE A 12 14.88 7.48 -23.39
N GLY A 13 16.11 7.86 -23.09
CA GLY A 13 17.06 8.29 -24.09
C GLY A 13 16.53 9.52 -24.87
N LEU A 14 16.33 9.37 -26.18
CA LEU A 14 15.76 10.42 -27.03
C LEU A 14 14.24 10.33 -27.20
N VAL A 15 13.62 9.37 -26.55
CA VAL A 15 12.16 9.12 -26.65
C VAL A 15 11.46 9.82 -25.51
N THR A 16 10.46 10.64 -25.81
CA THR A 16 9.59 11.32 -24.85
C THR A 16 8.18 10.77 -24.99
N ILE A 17 7.62 10.23 -23.89
CA ILE A 17 6.32 9.59 -23.84
C ILE A 17 5.39 10.40 -22.93
N PRO A 18 4.44 11.19 -23.46
CA PRO A 18 3.52 11.97 -22.64
C PRO A 18 2.58 11.07 -21.86
N VAL A 19 2.51 11.29 -20.53
CA VAL A 19 1.75 10.48 -19.58
C VAL A 19 1.08 11.34 -18.51
N LYS A 20 0.07 10.74 -17.88
CA LYS A 20 -0.59 11.28 -16.68
C LYS A 20 -0.40 10.31 -15.52
N LEU A 21 -0.12 10.86 -14.36
CA LEU A 21 0.02 10.10 -13.13
C LEU A 21 -1.35 9.95 -12.44
N GLN A 22 -1.76 8.71 -12.22
CA GLN A 22 -3.01 8.35 -11.56
C GLN A 22 -2.72 7.61 -10.26
N THR A 23 -3.52 7.82 -9.22
CA THR A 23 -3.39 7.07 -7.96
C THR A 23 -3.66 5.58 -8.19
N ALA A 24 -2.71 4.71 -7.85
CA ALA A 24 -2.90 3.26 -7.95
C ALA A 24 -3.57 2.67 -6.70
N ILE A 25 -3.40 3.31 -5.53
CA ILE A 25 -3.96 2.86 -4.26
C ILE A 25 -4.92 3.92 -3.72
N ARG A 26 -6.06 3.47 -3.21
CA ARG A 26 -7.02 4.31 -2.47
C ARG A 26 -7.10 3.81 -1.04
N THR A 27 -6.91 4.71 -0.08
CA THR A 27 -7.16 4.41 1.32
C THR A 27 -8.68 4.42 1.57
N ASN A 28 -9.16 3.40 2.26
CA ASN A 28 -10.57 3.27 2.65
C ASN A 28 -10.78 3.62 4.13
N ASP A 29 -9.98 4.53 4.67
CA ASP A 29 -10.04 4.93 6.07
C ASP A 29 -11.39 5.56 6.43
N LEU A 30 -11.93 5.18 7.59
CA LEU A 30 -13.11 5.80 8.15
C LEU A 30 -12.74 7.20 8.67
N ARG A 31 -13.40 8.22 8.12
CA ARG A 31 -13.16 9.61 8.54
C ARG A 31 -14.16 10.02 9.59
N PHE A 32 -13.65 10.39 10.77
CA PHE A 32 -14.44 10.92 11.85
C PHE A 32 -14.25 12.44 11.95
N ASN A 33 -15.35 13.18 12.18
CA ASN A 33 -15.29 14.60 12.49
C ASN A 33 -15.29 14.78 14.00
N PHE A 34 -14.47 15.69 14.51
CA PHE A 34 -14.56 16.08 15.91
C PHE A 34 -15.78 16.98 16.12
N LEU A 35 -16.57 16.62 17.13
CA LEU A 35 -17.75 17.33 17.52
C LEU A 35 -17.60 17.84 18.95
N HIS A 36 -18.18 18.99 19.24
CA HIS A 36 -18.27 19.50 20.58
C HIS A 36 -19.19 18.60 21.43
N LYS A 37 -18.76 18.25 22.64
CA LYS A 37 -19.47 17.27 23.48
C LYS A 37 -20.85 17.67 23.89
N THR A 38 -21.09 18.98 24.10
CA THR A 38 -22.33 19.52 24.63
C THR A 38 -23.44 19.72 23.61
N ASP A 39 -23.09 20.21 22.42
CA ASP A 39 -24.03 20.60 21.36
C ASP A 39 -23.85 19.85 20.04
N GLN A 40 -22.87 18.94 19.99
CA GLN A 40 -22.52 18.17 18.80
C GLN A 40 -22.15 19.03 17.57
N GLY A 41 -21.85 20.30 17.78
CA GLY A 41 -21.35 21.20 16.74
C GLY A 41 -19.99 20.74 16.22
N ARG A 42 -19.75 20.93 14.90
CA ARG A 42 -18.45 20.60 14.30
C ARG A 42 -17.38 21.55 14.79
N ILE A 43 -16.23 21.00 15.20
CA ILE A 43 -15.07 21.79 15.61
C ILE A 43 -14.40 22.39 14.36
N GLN A 44 -14.08 23.68 14.45
CA GLN A 44 -13.27 24.39 13.47
C GLN A 44 -11.85 24.58 14.02
N ASN A 45 -10.84 24.34 13.20
CA ASN A 45 -9.44 24.58 13.55
C ASN A 45 -9.03 25.96 13.08
N VAL A 46 -8.66 26.83 14.01
CA VAL A 46 -8.11 28.15 13.73
C VAL A 46 -6.60 28.15 13.97
N ARG A 47 -5.85 28.91 13.16
CA ARG A 47 -4.42 29.09 13.36
C ARG A 47 -4.22 30.31 14.25
N ARG A 48 -3.40 30.13 15.26
CA ARG A 48 -3.13 31.20 16.23
C ARG A 48 -1.62 31.38 16.38
N CYS A 49 -1.17 32.62 16.34
CA CYS A 49 0.23 32.95 16.60
C CYS A 49 0.59 32.60 18.05
N SER A 50 1.76 32.00 18.26
CA SER A 50 2.21 31.59 19.59
C SER A 50 2.75 32.75 20.42
N VAL A 51 3.04 33.91 19.79
CA VAL A 51 3.65 35.07 20.48
C VAL A 51 2.56 36.00 21.04
N ASP A 52 1.56 36.33 20.23
CA ASP A 52 0.52 37.32 20.59
C ASP A 52 -0.87 36.68 20.78
N GLY A 53 -1.04 35.41 20.36
CA GLY A 53 -2.31 34.70 20.45
C GLY A 53 -3.35 35.12 19.41
N GLU A 54 -3.03 35.98 18.46
CA GLU A 54 -3.95 36.40 17.41
C GLU A 54 -4.22 35.29 16.37
N GLU A 55 -5.40 35.32 15.76
CA GLU A 55 -5.74 34.43 14.66
C GLU A 55 -5.05 34.90 13.37
N VAL A 56 -4.36 33.97 12.67
CA VAL A 56 -3.59 34.25 11.47
C VAL A 56 -4.25 33.63 10.26
N ALA A 57 -4.55 34.46 9.25
CA ALA A 57 -5.07 34.00 7.99
C ALA A 57 -4.01 33.17 7.22
N TYR A 58 -4.47 32.24 6.36
CA TYR A 58 -3.55 31.39 5.60
C TYR A 58 -2.60 32.20 4.70
N THR A 59 -3.09 33.32 4.18
CA THR A 59 -2.34 34.25 3.32
C THR A 59 -1.18 34.95 4.03
N ASP A 60 -1.25 35.04 5.36
CA ASP A 60 -0.28 35.75 6.18
C ASP A 60 0.79 34.81 6.76
N LEU A 61 0.73 33.51 6.37
CA LEU A 61 1.72 32.52 6.75
C LEU A 61 2.91 32.55 5.80
N VAL A 62 4.12 32.52 6.37
CA VAL A 62 5.37 32.34 5.65
C VAL A 62 6.03 31.03 6.09
N ARG A 63 6.88 30.45 5.22
CA ARG A 63 7.66 29.26 5.57
C ARG A 63 8.95 29.68 6.24
N GLY A 64 9.17 29.19 7.47
CA GLY A 64 10.42 29.37 8.21
C GLY A 64 11.15 28.05 8.39
N TYR A 65 12.42 27.98 7.99
CA TYR A 65 13.32 26.86 8.31
C TYR A 65 14.10 27.17 9.57
N GLU A 66 13.96 26.33 10.62
CA GLU A 66 14.69 26.48 11.87
C GLU A 66 16.11 25.91 11.69
N TYR A 67 17.11 26.77 11.62
CA TYR A 67 18.51 26.37 11.47
C TYR A 67 19.26 26.31 12.81
N GLU A 68 18.77 27.00 13.82
CA GLU A 68 19.18 26.92 15.23
C GLU A 68 17.92 27.08 16.08
N LYS A 69 17.92 26.54 17.29
CA LYS A 69 16.76 26.58 18.21
C LYS A 69 16.23 28.01 18.39
N GLY A 70 15.01 28.25 17.92
CA GLY A 70 14.33 29.54 17.98
C GLY A 70 14.77 30.54 16.90
N ARG A 71 15.64 30.17 15.95
CA ARG A 71 16.09 31.03 14.85
C ARG A 71 15.64 30.47 13.51
N TYR A 72 14.90 31.30 12.78
CA TYR A 72 14.28 30.91 11.50
C TYR A 72 14.81 31.75 10.35
N VAL A 73 15.02 31.11 9.21
CA VAL A 73 15.18 31.79 7.93
C VAL A 73 13.87 31.65 7.14
N ILE A 74 13.35 32.74 6.63
CA ILE A 74 12.15 32.72 5.81
C ILE A 74 12.53 32.26 4.41
N VAL A 75 11.77 31.32 3.86
CA VAL A 75 11.95 30.77 2.52
C VAL A 75 10.66 31.01 1.74
N ASN A 76 10.76 31.68 0.61
CA ASN A 76 9.64 32.03 -0.26
C ASN A 76 9.54 31.06 -1.44
N ASP A 77 8.40 31.03 -2.12
CA ASP A 77 8.19 30.18 -3.31
C ASP A 77 9.19 30.50 -4.43
N GLU A 78 9.58 31.76 -4.60
CA GLU A 78 10.62 32.22 -5.55
C GLU A 78 12.00 31.55 -5.25
N ASP A 79 12.34 31.31 -3.99
CA ASP A 79 13.59 30.64 -3.61
C ASP A 79 13.60 29.20 -4.07
N PHE A 80 12.48 28.50 -3.97
CA PHE A 80 12.34 27.15 -4.50
C PHE A 80 12.40 27.10 -6.02
N GLU A 81 11.81 28.07 -6.72
CA GLU A 81 11.89 28.16 -8.19
C GLU A 81 13.32 28.40 -8.68
N ARG A 82 14.12 29.15 -7.94
CA ARG A 82 15.54 29.40 -8.29
C ARG A 82 16.42 28.15 -8.13
N ILE A 83 16.14 27.31 -7.15
CA ILE A 83 16.90 26.08 -6.88
C ILE A 83 16.53 24.99 -7.89
N ASN A 84 15.30 24.96 -8.37
CA ASN A 84 14.80 23.94 -9.28
C ASN A 84 14.28 24.57 -10.59
N PRO A 85 15.18 25.20 -11.38
CA PRO A 85 14.79 25.87 -12.62
C PRO A 85 14.26 24.93 -13.68
N GLU A 86 14.57 23.63 -13.55
CA GLU A 86 14.11 22.53 -14.38
C GLU A 86 13.15 21.62 -13.59
N ALA A 87 12.11 22.19 -12.97
CA ALA A 87 10.97 21.39 -12.55
C ALA A 87 10.31 20.78 -13.79
N THR A 88 11.09 19.96 -14.49
CA THR A 88 10.67 19.25 -15.68
C THR A 88 9.56 18.32 -15.23
N GLN A 89 8.39 18.50 -15.82
CA GLN A 89 7.28 17.58 -15.67
C GLN A 89 7.66 16.27 -16.40
N SER A 90 8.76 15.64 -15.94
CA SER A 90 9.33 14.46 -16.56
C SER A 90 9.66 13.39 -15.52
N VAL A 91 9.59 12.15 -15.98
CA VAL A 91 10.11 10.95 -15.34
C VAL A 91 11.35 10.55 -16.12
N ASP A 92 12.51 10.94 -15.62
CA ASP A 92 13.78 10.73 -16.33
C ASP A 92 14.41 9.40 -15.90
N ILE A 93 14.39 8.43 -16.81
CA ILE A 93 14.99 7.11 -16.55
C ILE A 93 16.51 7.25 -16.61
N VAL A 94 17.18 6.90 -15.50
CA VAL A 94 18.63 7.02 -15.32
C VAL A 94 19.34 5.72 -15.63
N GLN A 95 18.72 4.58 -15.22
CA GLN A 95 19.31 3.24 -15.41
C GLN A 95 18.23 2.15 -15.34
N PHE A 96 18.61 0.92 -15.73
CA PHE A 96 17.78 -0.26 -15.57
C PHE A 96 18.48 -1.28 -14.67
N VAL A 97 17.71 -1.92 -13.78
CA VAL A 97 18.21 -2.91 -12.82
C VAL A 97 17.27 -4.12 -12.75
N ASP A 98 17.72 -5.22 -12.16
CA ASP A 98 16.82 -6.33 -11.83
C ASP A 98 15.94 -5.97 -10.63
N LEU A 99 14.65 -6.31 -10.68
CA LEU A 99 13.73 -6.02 -9.58
C LEU A 99 14.21 -6.62 -8.25
N GLY A 100 14.84 -7.79 -8.29
CA GLY A 100 15.35 -8.48 -7.11
C GLY A 100 16.54 -7.80 -6.42
N GLU A 101 17.22 -6.87 -7.12
CA GLU A 101 18.31 -6.08 -6.52
C GLU A 101 17.80 -4.94 -5.63
N ILE A 102 16.53 -4.56 -5.79
CA ILE A 102 15.93 -3.49 -5.00
C ILE A 102 15.32 -4.07 -3.73
N ASN A 103 15.87 -3.67 -2.56
CA ASN A 103 15.24 -4.05 -1.30
C ASN A 103 13.83 -3.45 -1.22
N PRO A 104 12.78 -4.23 -0.89
CA PRO A 104 11.41 -3.74 -0.76
C PRO A 104 11.22 -2.54 0.19
N MET A 105 12.12 -2.32 1.15
CA MET A 105 12.09 -1.17 2.05
C MET A 105 12.24 0.18 1.33
N PHE A 106 12.79 0.18 0.12
CA PHE A 106 12.90 1.41 -0.67
C PHE A 106 11.57 1.87 -1.27
N PHE A 107 10.57 0.99 -1.42
CA PHE A 107 9.30 1.34 -2.05
C PHE A 107 8.35 2.07 -1.11
N ASP A 108 7.76 3.20 -1.57
CA ASP A 108 6.76 4.00 -0.82
C ASP A 108 5.38 3.90 -1.49
N LYS A 109 5.14 4.61 -2.58
CA LYS A 109 3.81 4.75 -3.18
C LYS A 109 3.79 4.45 -4.66
N PRO A 110 2.92 3.53 -5.12
CA PRO A 110 2.71 3.26 -6.53
C PRO A 110 1.70 4.21 -7.16
N TYR A 111 1.97 4.55 -8.43
CA TYR A 111 1.10 5.31 -9.31
C TYR A 111 0.99 4.62 -10.66
N TYR A 112 -0.18 4.66 -11.29
CA TYR A 112 -0.32 4.27 -12.69
C TYR A 112 0.09 5.41 -13.61
N LEU A 113 0.80 5.08 -14.67
CA LEU A 113 1.12 6.00 -15.76
C LEU A 113 0.15 5.74 -16.92
N GLU A 114 -0.74 6.67 -17.17
CA GLU A 114 -1.71 6.61 -18.26
C GLU A 114 -1.13 7.35 -19.48
N PRO A 115 -0.92 6.69 -20.64
CA PRO A 115 -0.36 7.34 -21.81
C PRO A 115 -1.38 8.27 -22.48
N GLU A 116 -0.92 9.44 -22.91
CA GLU A 116 -1.70 10.29 -23.81
C GLU A 116 -1.78 9.68 -25.22
N LYS A 117 -2.75 10.13 -26.03
CA LYS A 117 -2.99 9.56 -27.38
C LYS A 117 -1.74 9.49 -28.24
N ARG A 118 -0.88 10.53 -28.19
CA ARG A 118 0.34 10.64 -29.00
C ARG A 118 1.45 9.69 -28.54
N GLY A 119 1.46 9.29 -27.25
CA GLY A 119 2.52 8.46 -26.66
C GLY A 119 2.22 6.97 -26.65
N ARG A 120 1.05 6.51 -27.08
CA ARG A 120 0.60 5.11 -26.88
C ARG A 120 1.54 4.06 -27.49
N HIS A 121 2.07 4.31 -28.69
CA HIS A 121 2.95 3.36 -29.34
C HIS A 121 4.29 3.22 -28.58
N ALA A 122 4.93 4.33 -28.26
CA ALA A 122 6.19 4.33 -27.52
C ALA A 122 6.01 3.80 -26.08
N TYR A 123 4.87 4.08 -25.45
CA TYR A 123 4.51 3.50 -24.16
C TYR A 123 4.40 1.98 -24.22
N ALA A 124 3.69 1.43 -25.22
CA ALA A 124 3.55 0.00 -25.39
C ALA A 124 4.93 -0.67 -25.65
N LEU A 125 5.77 -0.02 -26.48
CA LEU A 125 7.12 -0.51 -26.76
C LEU A 125 7.96 -0.59 -25.46
N LEU A 126 7.99 0.48 -24.66
CA LEU A 126 8.73 0.51 -23.39
C LEU A 126 8.22 -0.55 -22.43
N ARG A 127 6.88 -0.68 -22.30
CA ARG A 127 6.25 -1.69 -21.46
C ARG A 127 6.66 -3.11 -21.83
N GLU A 128 6.56 -3.47 -23.12
CA GLU A 128 6.92 -4.81 -23.57
C GLU A 128 8.42 -5.07 -23.42
N ALA A 129 9.28 -4.09 -23.72
CA ALA A 129 10.72 -4.21 -23.51
C ALA A 129 11.08 -4.48 -22.04
N LEU A 130 10.41 -3.81 -21.10
CA LEU A 130 10.58 -4.05 -19.65
C LEU A 130 10.07 -5.44 -19.23
N LYS A 131 8.95 -5.91 -19.82
CA LYS A 131 8.42 -7.26 -19.56
C LYS A 131 9.38 -8.34 -20.07
N GLU A 132 9.86 -8.22 -21.30
CA GLU A 132 10.75 -9.20 -21.91
C GLU A 132 12.12 -9.25 -21.22
N SER A 133 12.66 -8.10 -20.83
CA SER A 133 13.96 -8.03 -20.14
C SER A 133 13.89 -8.40 -18.66
N GLY A 134 12.72 -8.39 -18.04
CA GLY A 134 12.56 -8.54 -16.58
C GLY A 134 13.14 -7.38 -15.76
N LYS A 135 13.53 -6.29 -16.43
CA LYS A 135 14.16 -5.13 -15.79
C LYS A 135 13.12 -4.10 -15.34
N VAL A 136 13.55 -3.25 -14.41
CA VAL A 136 12.83 -2.05 -13.98
C VAL A 136 13.70 -0.83 -14.22
N GLY A 137 13.07 0.29 -14.61
CA GLY A 137 13.77 1.54 -14.82
C GLY A 137 13.85 2.34 -13.51
N ILE A 138 15.05 2.72 -13.09
CA ILE A 138 15.23 3.68 -12.01
C ILE A 138 15.16 5.07 -12.60
N ALA A 139 14.30 5.92 -12.05
CA ALA A 139 14.01 7.24 -12.56
C ALA A 139 14.01 8.28 -11.44
N LYS A 140 14.20 9.54 -11.83
CA LYS A 140 13.95 10.71 -11.03
C LYS A 140 12.69 11.41 -11.53
N VAL A 141 11.86 11.89 -10.63
CA VAL A 141 10.61 12.59 -10.94
C VAL A 141 10.37 13.73 -9.97
N VAL A 142 9.94 14.89 -10.48
CA VAL A 142 9.53 16.01 -9.63
C VAL A 142 8.01 16.03 -9.50
N ILE A 143 7.53 15.85 -8.27
CA ILE A 143 6.11 15.91 -7.93
C ILE A 143 5.92 16.95 -6.83
N ARG A 144 5.07 17.95 -7.06
CA ARG A 144 4.79 19.03 -6.09
C ARG A 144 6.06 19.73 -5.57
N SER A 145 6.94 20.09 -6.51
CA SER A 145 8.20 20.81 -6.24
C SER A 145 9.23 20.04 -5.40
N ARG A 146 9.10 18.69 -5.30
CA ARG A 146 10.08 17.81 -4.66
C ARG A 146 10.54 16.74 -5.63
N GLU A 147 11.86 16.53 -5.73
CA GLU A 147 12.46 15.41 -6.45
C GLU A 147 12.23 14.12 -5.64
N HIS A 148 11.83 13.08 -6.35
CA HIS A 148 11.68 11.73 -5.82
C HIS A 148 12.48 10.75 -6.66
N LEU A 149 13.06 9.76 -6.02
CA LEU A 149 13.52 8.55 -6.68
C LEU A 149 12.29 7.67 -6.99
N ALA A 150 12.30 6.97 -8.11
CA ALA A 150 11.18 6.11 -8.50
C ALA A 150 11.65 4.90 -9.30
N ALA A 151 10.88 3.80 -9.21
CA ALA A 151 11.03 2.63 -10.05
C ALA A 151 9.88 2.56 -11.05
N LEU A 152 10.20 2.45 -12.33
CA LEU A 152 9.26 2.24 -13.42
C LEU A 152 9.20 0.76 -13.76
N LYS A 153 8.05 0.12 -13.55
CA LYS A 153 7.87 -1.32 -13.80
C LYS A 153 6.58 -1.64 -14.54
N PRO A 154 6.53 -2.70 -15.36
CA PRO A 154 5.30 -3.15 -15.98
C PRO A 154 4.40 -3.85 -14.97
N ASN A 155 3.09 -3.63 -15.06
CA ASN A 155 2.06 -4.33 -14.30
C ASN A 155 0.84 -4.58 -15.19
N GLY A 156 0.69 -5.80 -15.69
CA GLY A 156 -0.34 -6.12 -16.67
C GLY A 156 -0.19 -5.24 -17.93
N ASP A 157 -1.22 -4.49 -18.27
CA ASP A 157 -1.23 -3.57 -19.42
C ASP A 157 -0.76 -2.15 -19.08
N ALA A 158 -0.42 -1.89 -17.82
CA ALA A 158 0.03 -0.58 -17.36
C ALA A 158 1.54 -0.56 -17.06
N LEU A 159 2.11 0.66 -17.08
CA LEU A 159 3.35 0.99 -16.39
C LEU A 159 2.99 1.60 -15.04
N VAL A 160 3.69 1.15 -14.02
CA VAL A 160 3.61 1.66 -12.65
C VAL A 160 4.88 2.42 -12.34
N LEU A 161 4.72 3.65 -11.86
CA LEU A 161 5.77 4.43 -11.23
C LEU A 161 5.63 4.26 -9.73
N GLU A 162 6.59 3.61 -9.11
CA GLU A 162 6.63 3.42 -7.67
C GLU A 162 7.65 4.36 -7.07
N LEU A 163 7.20 5.31 -6.25
CA LEU A 163 8.11 6.22 -5.54
C LEU A 163 8.98 5.42 -4.59
N MET A 164 10.20 5.88 -4.41
CA MET A 164 11.20 5.23 -3.59
C MET A 164 11.81 6.23 -2.61
N HIS A 165 12.23 5.71 -1.47
CA HIS A 165 13.05 6.43 -0.51
C HIS A 165 14.49 6.59 -1.02
N PHE A 166 15.16 7.67 -0.67
CA PHE A 166 16.60 7.80 -0.82
C PHE A 166 17.33 6.96 0.22
N ALA A 167 18.59 6.64 -0.04
CA ALA A 167 19.39 5.77 0.83
C ALA A 167 19.57 6.33 2.27
N ASP A 168 19.61 7.64 2.39
CA ASP A 168 19.72 8.37 3.66
C ASP A 168 18.41 8.42 4.46
N GLU A 169 17.28 8.08 3.86
CA GLU A 169 15.99 7.93 4.55
C GLU A 169 15.82 6.55 5.20
N ILE A 170 16.66 5.56 4.84
CA ILE A 170 16.61 4.21 5.39
C ILE A 170 17.41 4.14 6.68
N VAL A 171 16.76 3.73 7.77
CA VAL A 171 17.43 3.55 9.08
C VAL A 171 18.45 2.40 9.01
N ASP A 172 19.68 2.66 9.43
CA ASP A 172 20.70 1.65 9.47
C ASP A 172 20.38 0.61 10.58
N GLN A 173 20.30 -0.65 10.18
CA GLN A 173 20.06 -1.76 11.10
C GLN A 173 21.12 -1.88 12.21
N SER A 174 22.35 -1.41 11.98
CA SER A 174 23.42 -1.42 12.98
C SER A 174 23.13 -0.57 14.21
N THR A 175 22.16 0.38 14.10
CA THR A 175 21.70 1.22 15.22
C THR A 175 20.70 0.52 16.13
N LEU A 176 20.24 -0.68 15.76
CA LEU A 176 19.24 -1.45 16.48
C LEU A 176 19.84 -2.77 17.01
N GLU A 177 19.29 -3.28 18.10
CA GLU A 177 19.74 -4.53 18.69
C GLU A 177 18.92 -5.72 18.14
N PHE A 178 19.62 -6.63 17.45
CA PHE A 178 19.04 -7.87 16.95
C PHE A 178 19.80 -9.08 17.50
N PRO A 179 19.14 -10.21 17.75
CA PRO A 179 19.78 -11.43 18.30
C PRO A 179 20.60 -12.16 17.22
N ALA A 180 21.61 -11.51 16.65
CA ALA A 180 22.41 -12.03 15.53
C ALA A 180 23.23 -13.29 15.85
N SER A 181 23.53 -13.53 17.14
CA SER A 181 24.40 -14.63 17.59
C SER A 181 23.66 -15.89 18.07
N GLU A 182 22.35 -15.83 18.24
CA GLU A 182 21.56 -16.97 18.69
C GLU A 182 21.36 -17.97 17.56
N LYS A 183 21.87 -19.20 17.75
CA LYS A 183 21.67 -20.31 16.81
C LYS A 183 20.59 -21.25 17.36
N PRO A 184 19.44 -21.34 16.71
CA PRO A 184 18.38 -22.29 17.09
C PRO A 184 18.87 -23.73 17.04
N HIS A 185 18.33 -24.60 17.91
CA HIS A 185 18.62 -26.03 17.86
C HIS A 185 18.10 -26.69 16.57
N GLU A 186 18.80 -27.69 16.05
CA GLU A 186 18.43 -28.35 14.79
C GLU A 186 17.00 -28.92 14.83
N ASN A 187 16.55 -29.43 15.95
CA ASN A 187 15.20 -29.98 16.09
C ASN A 187 14.13 -28.90 16.05
N GLU A 188 14.38 -27.74 16.64
CA GLU A 188 13.51 -26.57 16.57
C GLU A 188 13.39 -26.08 15.13
N MET A 189 14.51 -26.00 14.41
CA MET A 189 14.54 -25.64 13.00
C MET A 189 13.75 -26.62 12.11
N LYS A 190 13.82 -27.92 12.40
CA LYS A 190 13.03 -28.93 11.65
C LYS A 190 11.54 -28.73 11.85
N VAL A 191 11.08 -28.53 13.11
CA VAL A 191 9.67 -28.31 13.40
C VAL A 191 9.18 -26.98 12.82
N ALA A 192 9.98 -25.93 12.93
CA ALA A 192 9.64 -24.62 12.36
C ALA A 192 9.49 -24.68 10.83
N ARG A 193 10.41 -25.35 10.11
CA ARG A 193 10.30 -25.57 8.67
C ARG A 193 9.04 -26.35 8.31
N LEU A 194 8.74 -27.44 9.02
CA LEU A 194 7.56 -28.23 8.77
C LEU A 194 6.27 -27.42 8.98
N LEU A 195 6.23 -26.53 9.97
CA LEU A 195 5.11 -25.61 10.18
C LEU A 195 4.97 -24.62 9.04
N ILE A 196 6.07 -23.98 8.62
CA ILE A 196 6.09 -23.06 7.47
C ILE A 196 5.57 -23.77 6.21
N ASP A 197 6.10 -24.96 5.89
CA ASP A 197 5.67 -25.73 4.72
C ASP A 197 4.19 -26.10 4.79
N THR A 198 3.70 -26.42 6.00
CA THR A 198 2.29 -26.74 6.23
C THR A 198 1.39 -25.53 6.02
N MET A 199 1.85 -24.34 6.35
CA MET A 199 1.09 -23.09 6.21
C MET A 199 1.33 -22.38 4.86
N THR A 200 2.26 -22.88 4.05
CA THR A 200 2.57 -22.27 2.73
C THR A 200 1.43 -22.51 1.75
N GLU A 201 0.88 -21.41 1.24
CA GLU A 201 -0.16 -21.38 0.22
C GLU A 201 0.16 -20.28 -0.80
N ALA A 202 -0.46 -20.34 -1.98
CA ALA A 202 -0.39 -19.23 -2.94
C ALA A 202 -1.05 -17.98 -2.33
N PHE A 203 -0.40 -16.82 -2.51
CA PHE A 203 -0.95 -15.56 -2.01
C PHE A 203 -2.21 -15.17 -2.77
N ASP A 204 -3.30 -15.03 -2.04
CA ASP A 204 -4.59 -14.52 -2.54
C ASP A 204 -5.02 -13.33 -1.67
N ALA A 205 -4.90 -12.13 -2.22
CA ALA A 205 -5.24 -10.90 -1.52
C ALA A 205 -6.74 -10.84 -1.12
N ALA A 206 -7.62 -11.53 -1.85
CA ALA A 206 -9.06 -11.51 -1.56
C ALA A 206 -9.43 -12.24 -0.25
N LYS A 207 -8.56 -13.11 0.23
CA LYS A 207 -8.74 -13.81 1.52
C LYS A 207 -8.53 -12.89 2.73
N PHE A 208 -7.83 -11.76 2.57
CA PHE A 208 -7.51 -10.84 3.66
C PHE A 208 -8.44 -9.64 3.62
N ARG A 209 -9.31 -9.53 4.62
CA ARG A 209 -10.28 -8.44 4.76
C ARG A 209 -9.96 -7.61 6.01
N ASP A 210 -10.29 -6.33 5.95
CA ASP A 210 -10.23 -5.43 7.09
C ASP A 210 -11.46 -5.65 7.99
N ASN A 211 -11.37 -6.67 8.84
CA ASN A 211 -12.44 -7.01 9.79
C ASN A 211 -12.70 -5.89 10.80
N TYR A 212 -11.69 -5.10 11.15
CA TYR A 212 -11.85 -3.97 12.07
C TYR A 212 -12.78 -2.93 11.46
N ARG A 213 -12.55 -2.57 10.20
CA ARG A 213 -13.40 -1.62 9.48
C ARG A 213 -14.84 -2.11 9.37
N GLU A 214 -15.05 -3.38 9.07
CA GLU A 214 -16.37 -4.00 8.99
C GLU A 214 -17.09 -3.93 10.36
N GLN A 215 -16.41 -4.24 11.45
CA GLN A 215 -16.94 -4.15 12.81
C GLN A 215 -17.29 -2.71 13.22
N VAL A 216 -16.42 -1.75 12.90
CA VAL A 216 -16.69 -0.32 13.19
C VAL A 216 -17.90 0.18 12.39
N LEU A 217 -18.04 -0.21 11.12
CA LEU A 217 -19.23 0.15 10.33
C LEU A 217 -20.50 -0.45 10.93
N ALA A 218 -20.49 -1.74 11.28
CA ALA A 218 -21.63 -2.40 11.91
C ALA A 218 -22.01 -1.74 13.25
N MET A 219 -21.03 -1.34 14.05
CA MET A 219 -21.24 -0.60 15.29
C MET A 219 -21.91 0.76 15.02
N ILE A 220 -21.45 1.49 14.00
CA ILE A 220 -22.05 2.79 13.62
C ILE A 220 -23.49 2.59 13.16
N GLU A 221 -23.75 1.59 12.31
CA GLU A 221 -25.10 1.28 11.82
C GLU A 221 -26.05 0.90 12.98
N ALA A 222 -25.60 0.08 13.93
CA ALA A 222 -26.38 -0.25 15.13
C ALA A 222 -26.72 0.99 15.96
N ARG A 223 -25.77 1.91 16.15
CA ARG A 223 -26.02 3.19 16.84
C ARG A 223 -27.01 4.09 16.11
N VAL A 224 -26.90 4.17 14.79
CA VAL A 224 -27.86 4.93 13.96
C VAL A 224 -29.27 4.36 14.08
N ALA A 225 -29.38 3.01 14.17
CA ALA A 225 -30.65 2.31 14.35
C ALA A 225 -31.18 2.33 15.80
N GLY A 226 -30.45 2.92 16.76
CA GLY A 226 -30.81 2.92 18.19
C GLY A 226 -30.72 1.54 18.85
N GLN A 227 -29.95 0.61 18.28
CA GLN A 227 -29.75 -0.73 18.82
C GLN A 227 -28.53 -0.78 19.76
N GLU A 228 -28.52 -1.73 20.69
CA GLU A 228 -27.35 -1.98 21.52
C GLU A 228 -26.15 -2.45 20.65
N ILE A 229 -24.97 -1.94 20.99
CA ILE A 229 -23.75 -2.32 20.30
C ILE A 229 -23.44 -3.78 20.61
N PRO A 230 -23.26 -4.66 19.62
CA PRO A 230 -22.85 -6.02 19.88
C PRO A 230 -21.51 -6.01 20.62
N GLU A 231 -21.44 -6.66 21.78
CA GLU A 231 -20.17 -6.87 22.46
C GLU A 231 -19.24 -7.66 21.52
N ALA A 232 -18.05 -7.12 21.32
CA ALA A 232 -17.03 -7.85 20.55
C ALA A 232 -16.79 -9.20 21.23
N ALA A 233 -16.91 -10.29 20.48
CA ALA A 233 -16.56 -11.62 21.00
C ALA A 233 -15.15 -11.55 21.61
N PRO A 234 -14.95 -12.05 22.83
CA PRO A 234 -13.64 -11.98 23.48
C PRO A 234 -12.62 -12.67 22.55
N GLN A 235 -11.71 -11.87 22.00
CA GLN A 235 -10.56 -12.43 21.30
C GLN A 235 -9.80 -13.23 22.35
N SER A 236 -9.63 -14.53 22.09
CA SER A 236 -8.80 -15.37 22.93
C SER A 236 -7.40 -14.73 22.96
N THR A 237 -7.08 -14.08 24.06
CA THR A 237 -5.73 -13.64 24.35
C THR A 237 -4.87 -14.90 24.29
N ARG A 238 -4.08 -15.01 23.22
CA ARG A 238 -3.01 -16.02 23.18
C ARG A 238 -2.17 -15.74 24.42
N GLN A 239 -2.27 -16.60 25.41
CA GLN A 239 -1.40 -16.53 26.58
C GLN A 239 0.01 -16.75 26.05
N ASP A 240 0.88 -15.74 26.24
CA ASP A 240 2.32 -15.84 25.99
C ASP A 240 2.96 -16.80 27.01
N ASN A 241 2.67 -18.07 26.87
CA ASN A 241 3.34 -19.12 27.63
C ASN A 241 4.60 -19.53 26.85
N VAL A 242 5.65 -18.72 26.95
CA VAL A 242 7.00 -19.08 26.49
C VAL A 242 7.68 -20.01 27.50
N VAL A 243 7.03 -21.15 27.84
CA VAL A 243 7.64 -22.12 28.78
C VAL A 243 8.37 -23.22 28.04
N ASN A 244 7.95 -23.60 26.82
CA ASN A 244 8.67 -24.55 25.99
C ASN A 244 8.33 -24.32 24.51
N LEU A 245 9.27 -23.72 23.76
CA LEU A 245 9.10 -23.39 22.34
C LEU A 245 8.71 -24.63 21.49
N MET A 246 9.30 -25.79 21.79
CA MET A 246 9.02 -27.04 21.06
C MET A 246 7.57 -27.50 21.23
N ASP A 247 7.03 -27.43 22.44
CA ASP A 247 5.65 -27.84 22.71
C ASP A 247 4.66 -26.90 22.02
N VAL A 248 4.96 -25.59 21.98
CA VAL A 248 4.14 -24.61 21.27
C VAL A 248 4.19 -24.83 19.76
N LEU A 249 5.36 -25.08 19.19
CA LEU A 249 5.51 -25.38 17.76
C LEU A 249 4.80 -26.68 17.36
N GLN A 250 4.88 -27.73 18.18
CA GLN A 250 4.17 -28.99 17.93
C GLN A 250 2.65 -28.83 17.98
N LYS A 251 2.12 -28.13 18.98
CA LYS A 251 0.69 -27.81 19.08
C LYS A 251 0.21 -27.00 17.89
N SER A 252 0.96 -25.95 17.48
CA SER A 252 0.64 -25.14 16.32
C SER A 252 0.62 -25.95 15.03
N LEU A 253 1.52 -26.92 14.88
CA LEU A 253 1.53 -27.85 13.74
C LEU A 253 0.29 -28.75 13.71
N GLU A 254 -0.12 -29.27 14.87
CA GLU A 254 -1.33 -30.09 14.98
C GLU A 254 -2.60 -29.29 14.67
N GLU A 255 -2.70 -28.07 15.18
CA GLU A 255 -3.83 -27.18 14.90
C GLU A 255 -3.91 -26.81 13.42
N SER A 256 -2.79 -26.48 12.79
CA SER A 256 -2.72 -26.17 11.36
C SER A 256 -3.13 -27.35 10.49
N LYS A 257 -2.74 -28.58 10.86
CA LYS A 257 -3.19 -29.80 10.18
C LYS A 257 -4.69 -30.03 10.33
N LYS A 258 -5.26 -29.79 11.52
CA LYS A 258 -6.71 -29.92 11.76
C LYS A 258 -7.51 -28.90 10.94
N GLN A 259 -7.06 -27.66 10.88
CA GLN A 259 -7.72 -26.61 10.08
C GLN A 259 -7.71 -26.94 8.58
N ARG A 260 -6.60 -27.44 8.04
CA ARG A 260 -6.52 -27.87 6.63
C ARG A 260 -7.44 -29.05 6.34
N SER A 261 -7.53 -30.03 7.23
CA SER A 261 -8.42 -31.18 7.06
C SER A 261 -9.90 -30.79 7.11
N ALA A 262 -10.26 -29.79 7.93
CA ALA A 262 -11.62 -29.26 8.01
C ALA A 262 -11.99 -28.43 6.76
N ALA A 263 -11.08 -27.59 6.25
CA ALA A 263 -11.28 -26.83 5.02
C ALA A 263 -11.39 -27.70 3.77
N GLY A 264 -10.61 -28.81 3.70
CA GLY A 264 -10.68 -29.77 2.60
C GLY A 264 -11.96 -30.63 2.61
N ALA A 265 -12.58 -30.81 3.76
CA ALA A 265 -13.87 -31.52 3.87
C ALA A 265 -15.06 -30.65 3.43
N SER A 266 -15.00 -29.33 3.69
CA SER A 266 -16.01 -28.37 3.26
C SER A 266 -16.05 -28.15 1.73
N ALA A 267 -14.88 -28.18 1.07
CA ALA A 267 -14.78 -28.00 -0.38
C ALA A 267 -15.29 -29.21 -1.20
N LYS A 268 -15.39 -30.42 -0.59
CA LYS A 268 -15.90 -31.62 -1.28
C LYS A 268 -17.41 -31.79 -1.21
N SER A 269 -18.14 -31.00 -0.43
CA SER A 269 -19.61 -31.10 -0.31
C SER A 269 -20.39 -30.30 -1.35
N ASP A 270 -19.75 -29.38 -2.11
CA ASP A 270 -20.41 -28.54 -3.11
C ASP A 270 -20.33 -29.06 -4.57
N GLU A 271 -19.64 -30.20 -4.79
CA GLU A 271 -19.43 -30.76 -6.14
C GLU A 271 -20.25 -32.04 -6.38
N ALA A 272 -21.54 -32.07 -6.05
CA ALA A 272 -22.39 -33.19 -6.45
C ALA A 272 -23.86 -32.83 -6.60
N LYS A 273 -24.27 -32.28 -7.77
CA LYS A 273 -25.53 -32.64 -8.44
C LYS A 273 -25.60 -32.09 -9.88
N PRO A 274 -25.49 -32.91 -10.92
CA PRO A 274 -25.82 -32.46 -12.26
C PRO A 274 -27.35 -32.35 -12.39
N LYS A 275 -27.83 -31.14 -12.73
CA LYS A 275 -29.24 -30.92 -13.10
C LYS A 275 -29.52 -31.62 -14.42
N LYS A 276 -30.43 -32.61 -14.42
CA LYS A 276 -31.04 -33.22 -15.62
C LYS A 276 -31.77 -32.16 -16.44
N ALA A 277 -31.41 -32.06 -17.71
CA ALA A 277 -32.10 -31.24 -18.69
C ALA A 277 -33.51 -31.83 -19.02
N PRO A 278 -34.56 -31.01 -19.26
CA PRO A 278 -35.88 -31.49 -19.66
C PRO A 278 -35.91 -31.91 -21.13
N ALA A 279 -36.49 -33.05 -21.39
CA ALA A 279 -36.66 -33.65 -22.70
C ALA A 279 -37.52 -32.78 -23.64
N ARG A 280 -37.01 -32.52 -24.85
CA ARG A 280 -37.64 -31.77 -25.93
C ARG A 280 -38.71 -32.65 -26.58
N ARG A 281 -39.99 -32.32 -26.36
CA ARG A 281 -41.16 -32.93 -27.02
C ARG A 281 -41.21 -32.52 -28.50
N LYS A 282 -41.04 -33.48 -29.42
CA LYS A 282 -41.30 -33.30 -30.84
C LYS A 282 -42.82 -33.15 -31.06
N LYS A 283 -43.25 -32.07 -31.68
CA LYS A 283 -44.57 -31.97 -32.34
C LYS A 283 -44.42 -32.42 -33.78
N SER A 284 -45.15 -33.46 -34.15
CA SER A 284 -45.35 -33.88 -35.52
C SER A 284 -46.44 -32.99 -36.13
N ALA A 285 -46.17 -32.54 -37.35
CA ALA A 285 -47.15 -31.87 -38.21
C ALA A 285 -47.99 -32.93 -38.95
N ALA A 286 -49.26 -32.65 -39.02
CA ALA A 286 -50.13 -33.00 -40.10
C ALA A 286 -50.81 -31.72 -40.60
#